data_f439a545a996628d007a57172b2b2cfe
#
_entry.id   f439a545a996628d007a57172b2b2cfe
#
_cell.length_a   1.000
_cell.length_b   1.000
_cell.length_c   1.000
_cell.angle_alpha   90.00
_cell.angle_beta   90.00
_cell.angle_gamma   90.00
#
_symmetry.space_group_name_H-M   'P 1'
#
loop_
_entity.id
_entity.type
_entity.pdbx_description
1 polymer ?
#
loop_
_entity_poly.entity_id
_entity_poly.type
_entity_poly.pdbx_seq_one_letter_code
_entity_poly.pdbx_strand_id
1 'polypeptide(L)'
;MEKGTFMGIDQVDKNIHILVVDDFSTMRRIVRNLLREIGFTNFDEAEDGVQALQKLRNRSFDFVVTDWNMPNMQGIDLLRAIRADPQLKHIPILMVTAEAKRENILEAAQAGVNGYIVKPFTAETLREKLDAIFKRLQAAAGAKQ
;
A
#
# COMPACT_ATOMS: atom_id res chain seq x y z
N MET A 1 -22.62 7.14 -20.05
CA MET A 1 -22.03 7.04 -19.57
C MET A 1 -21.61 6.43 -18.87
N GLU A 2 -21.53 5.93 -18.85
CA GLU A 2 -21.27 5.49 -18.00
C GLU A 2 -20.29 5.70 -17.29
N LYS A 3 -20.33 6.35 -16.70
CA LYS A 3 -19.43 6.79 -15.91
C LYS A 3 -19.06 5.98 -14.84
N GLY A 4 -19.86 5.19 -14.37
CA GLY A 4 -19.57 4.23 -13.35
C GLY A 4 -18.46 3.28 -13.70
N THR A 5 -18.06 3.29 -14.96
CA THR A 5 -16.95 2.44 -15.39
C THR A 5 -15.60 3.07 -15.14
N PHE A 6 -15.56 4.32 -14.71
CA PHE A 6 -14.30 5.01 -14.50
C PHE A 6 -13.86 4.99 -13.06
N MET A 7 -13.67 3.78 -12.59
CA MET A 7 -13.10 3.54 -11.27
C MET A 7 -11.59 3.57 -11.36
N GLY A 8 -10.92 3.70 -10.25
CA GLY A 8 -9.48 3.67 -10.19
C GLY A 8 -8.93 4.93 -9.61
N ILE A 9 -7.66 5.21 -9.92
CA ILE A 9 -6.92 6.24 -9.22
C ILE A 9 -7.48 7.65 -9.45
N ASP A 10 -8.05 7.89 -10.62
CA ASP A 10 -8.62 9.22 -10.91
C ASP A 10 -9.86 9.51 -10.11
N GLN A 11 -10.51 8.48 -9.57
CA GLN A 11 -11.73 8.61 -8.79
C GLN A 11 -11.46 8.58 -7.28
N VAL A 12 -10.21 8.41 -6.88
CA VAL A 12 -9.85 8.30 -5.47
C VAL A 12 -9.66 9.69 -4.88
N ASP A 13 -10.15 9.87 -3.65
CA ASP A 13 -9.90 11.08 -2.88
C ASP A 13 -8.40 11.19 -2.63
N LYS A 14 -7.77 12.24 -3.11
CA LYS A 14 -6.32 12.42 -2.98
C LYS A 14 -5.90 12.86 -1.59
N ASN A 15 -6.86 13.07 -0.69
CA ASN A 15 -6.57 13.41 0.71
C ASN A 15 -6.50 12.20 1.62
N ILE A 16 -6.63 11.00 1.08
CA ILE A 16 -6.50 9.79 1.91
C ILE A 16 -5.16 9.78 2.62
N HIS A 17 -5.15 9.16 3.80
CA HIS A 17 -3.98 9.12 4.67
C HIS A 17 -3.17 7.86 4.37
N ILE A 18 -1.94 8.04 3.91
CA ILE A 18 -1.07 6.95 3.46
C ILE A 18 0.11 6.80 4.41
N LEU A 19 0.35 5.59 4.88
CA LEU A 19 1.53 5.28 5.69
C LEU A 19 2.59 4.65 4.80
N VAL A 20 3.77 5.25 4.76
CA VAL A 20 4.92 4.76 3.99
C VAL A 20 5.91 4.14 4.95
N VAL A 21 6.17 2.84 4.78
CA VAL A 21 6.99 2.04 5.71
C VAL A 21 8.23 1.52 4.98
N ASP A 22 9.40 1.93 5.42
CA ASP A 22 10.68 1.48 4.87
C ASP A 22 11.74 1.92 5.87
N ASP A 23 12.74 1.09 6.14
CA ASP A 23 13.80 1.46 7.08
C ASP A 23 14.79 2.46 6.47
N PHE A 24 14.70 2.69 5.18
CA PHE A 24 15.61 3.57 4.45
C PHE A 24 14.91 4.90 4.17
N SER A 25 15.36 5.95 4.86
CA SER A 25 14.69 7.27 4.77
C SER A 25 14.67 7.83 3.36
N THR A 26 15.74 7.58 2.59
CA THR A 26 15.81 8.04 1.20
C THR A 26 14.69 7.38 0.37
N MET A 27 14.46 6.09 0.58
CA MET A 27 13.41 5.39 -0.16
C MET A 27 12.03 5.89 0.24
N ARG A 28 11.80 6.17 1.54
CA ARG A 28 10.52 6.75 1.96
C ARG A 28 10.26 8.07 1.25
N ARG A 29 11.30 8.89 1.13
CA ARG A 29 11.17 10.19 0.43
C ARG A 29 10.85 9.99 -1.05
N ILE A 30 11.52 9.03 -1.70
CA ILE A 30 11.27 8.73 -3.10
C ILE A 30 9.81 8.30 -3.31
N VAL A 31 9.33 7.39 -2.48
CA VAL A 31 7.95 6.91 -2.59
C VAL A 31 6.97 8.06 -2.37
N ARG A 32 7.19 8.88 -1.34
CA ARG A 32 6.33 10.03 -1.11
C ARG A 32 6.30 10.99 -2.29
N ASN A 33 7.47 11.27 -2.87
CA ASN A 33 7.54 12.18 -4.00
C ASN A 33 6.78 11.64 -5.21
N LEU A 34 6.90 10.32 -5.47
CA LEU A 34 6.17 9.70 -6.56
C LEU A 34 4.65 9.74 -6.31
N LEU A 35 4.24 9.51 -5.08
CA LEU A 35 2.82 9.61 -4.72
C LEU A 35 2.30 11.04 -4.87
N ARG A 36 3.15 12.03 -4.56
CA ARG A 36 2.77 13.44 -4.77
C ARG A 36 2.58 13.76 -6.23
N GLU A 37 3.42 13.20 -7.11
CA GLU A 37 3.24 13.40 -8.54
C GLU A 37 1.89 12.87 -9.03
N ILE A 38 1.38 11.85 -8.37
CA ILE A 38 0.07 11.28 -8.71
C ILE A 38 -1.07 12.13 -8.13
N GLY A 39 -0.77 12.90 -7.08
CA GLY A 39 -1.76 13.81 -6.49
C GLY A 39 -2.01 13.62 -5.01
N PHE A 40 -1.43 12.60 -4.38
CA PHE A 40 -1.62 12.37 -2.95
C PHE A 40 -0.72 13.32 -2.14
N THR A 41 -1.23 13.80 -1.01
CA THR A 41 -0.52 14.79 -0.22
C THR A 41 -0.49 14.50 1.28
N ASN A 42 -1.18 13.47 1.74
CA ASN A 42 -1.35 13.23 3.18
C ASN A 42 -0.62 11.96 3.59
N PHE A 43 0.59 12.12 4.13
CA PHE A 43 1.48 11.00 4.43
C PHE A 43 1.91 10.96 5.88
N ASP A 44 2.22 9.77 6.36
CA ASP A 44 3.01 9.55 7.55
C ASP A 44 4.03 8.47 7.23
N GLU A 45 5.02 8.26 8.08
CA GLU A 45 6.12 7.35 7.81
C GLU A 45 6.39 6.46 9.01
N ALA A 46 6.96 5.29 8.74
CA ALA A 46 7.44 4.38 9.76
C ALA A 46 8.70 3.68 9.25
N GLU A 47 9.58 3.30 10.18
CA GLU A 47 10.88 2.71 9.83
C GLU A 47 10.85 1.19 9.83
N ASP A 48 9.85 0.59 10.44
CA ASP A 48 9.70 -0.86 10.47
C ASP A 48 8.25 -1.22 10.78
N GLY A 49 7.99 -2.53 10.81
CA GLY A 49 6.63 -3.00 11.04
C GLY A 49 6.10 -2.71 12.43
N VAL A 50 6.97 -2.66 13.43
CA VAL A 50 6.54 -2.35 14.80
C VAL A 50 6.02 -0.93 14.90
N GLN A 51 6.80 0.04 14.38
CA GLN A 51 6.37 1.43 14.34
C GLN A 51 5.09 1.59 13.53
N ALA A 52 5.03 0.89 12.38
CA ALA A 52 3.86 0.96 11.51
C ALA A 52 2.60 0.52 12.24
N LEU A 53 2.65 -0.62 12.94
CA LEU A 53 1.50 -1.10 13.69
C LEU A 53 1.07 -0.14 14.79
N GLN A 54 2.04 0.45 15.50
CA GLN A 54 1.73 1.43 16.53
C GLN A 54 0.96 2.61 15.95
N LYS A 55 1.41 3.12 14.80
CA LYS A 55 0.74 4.26 14.17
C LYS A 55 -0.63 3.87 13.66
N LEU A 56 -0.75 2.69 13.04
CA LEU A 56 -2.02 2.21 12.51
C LEU A 56 -3.08 2.03 13.61
N ARG A 57 -2.65 1.63 14.80
CA ARG A 57 -3.56 1.45 15.92
C ARG A 57 -3.97 2.75 16.60
N ASN A 58 -3.17 3.81 16.41
CA ASN A 58 -3.40 5.08 17.07
C ASN A 58 -4.07 6.13 16.19
N ARG A 59 -4.07 5.95 14.88
CA ARG A 59 -4.64 6.90 13.92
C ARG A 59 -5.29 6.16 12.78
N SER A 60 -6.15 6.88 12.06
CA SER A 60 -6.81 6.32 10.88
C SER A 60 -5.92 6.45 9.66
N PHE A 61 -5.72 5.34 8.97
CA PHE A 61 -5.01 5.31 7.69
C PHE A 61 -5.87 4.61 6.66
N ASP A 62 -5.71 5.03 5.41
CA ASP A 62 -6.50 4.51 4.31
C ASP A 62 -5.69 3.62 3.38
N PHE A 63 -4.38 3.64 3.48
CA PHE A 63 -3.50 2.89 2.58
C PHE A 63 -2.12 2.73 3.21
N VAL A 64 -1.49 1.58 2.97
CA VAL A 64 -0.13 1.30 3.44
C VAL A 64 0.75 0.93 2.26
N VAL A 65 1.92 1.57 2.16
CA VAL A 65 2.98 1.18 1.22
C VAL A 65 4.15 0.72 2.07
N THR A 66 4.58 -0.52 1.92
CA THR A 66 5.64 -1.06 2.76
C THR A 66 6.68 -1.84 1.97
N ASP A 67 7.93 -1.79 2.42
CA ASP A 67 8.97 -2.71 1.97
C ASP A 67 8.80 -4.05 2.67
N TRP A 68 9.52 -5.06 2.18
CA TRP A 68 9.59 -6.39 2.78
C TRP A 68 10.68 -6.45 3.86
N ASN A 69 11.91 -6.06 3.49
CA ASN A 69 13.06 -6.22 4.37
C ASN A 69 13.24 -5.02 5.28
N MET A 70 12.91 -5.21 6.55
CA MET A 70 13.03 -4.18 7.57
C MET A 70 13.44 -4.83 8.89
N PRO A 71 14.11 -4.08 9.78
CA PRO A 71 14.45 -4.64 11.10
C PRO A 71 13.19 -4.75 11.96
N ASN A 72 13.30 -5.48 13.04
CA ASN A 72 12.29 -5.65 14.09
C ASN A 72 11.04 -6.38 13.63
N MET A 73 10.38 -5.92 12.58
CA MET A 73 9.24 -6.60 11.98
C MET A 73 9.26 -6.36 10.49
N GLN A 74 9.33 -7.43 9.70
CA GLN A 74 9.36 -7.35 8.25
C GLN A 74 7.99 -7.01 7.66
N GLY A 75 7.99 -6.57 6.38
CA GLY A 75 6.77 -6.20 5.70
C GLY A 75 5.76 -7.33 5.61
N ILE A 76 6.22 -8.57 5.39
CA ILE A 76 5.30 -9.71 5.33
C ILE A 76 4.62 -9.95 6.68
N ASP A 77 5.34 -9.76 7.77
CA ASP A 77 4.77 -9.93 9.10
C ASP A 77 3.82 -8.78 9.45
N LEU A 78 4.15 -7.57 9.00
CA LEU A 78 3.27 -6.43 9.13
C LEU A 78 1.96 -6.69 8.38
N LEU A 79 2.05 -7.17 7.14
CA LEU A 79 0.88 -7.51 6.34
C LEU A 79 0.00 -8.52 7.06
N ARG A 80 0.60 -9.58 7.59
CA ARG A 80 -0.15 -10.61 8.32
C ARG A 80 -0.81 -10.03 9.56
N ALA A 81 -0.10 -9.18 10.29
CA ALA A 81 -0.64 -8.55 11.49
C ALA A 81 -1.83 -7.65 11.18
N ILE A 82 -1.74 -6.88 10.09
CA ILE A 82 -2.84 -6.02 9.66
C ILE A 82 -4.05 -6.87 9.29
N ARG A 83 -3.86 -7.94 8.54
CA ARG A 83 -4.97 -8.81 8.11
C ARG A 83 -5.61 -9.57 9.27
N ALA A 84 -4.85 -9.82 10.34
CA ALA A 84 -5.37 -10.51 11.51
C ALA A 84 -6.09 -9.57 12.49
N ASP A 85 -5.94 -8.27 12.32
CA ASP A 85 -6.52 -7.28 13.24
C ASP A 85 -7.87 -6.82 12.70
N PRO A 86 -8.98 -7.06 13.44
CA PRO A 86 -10.32 -6.68 12.93
C PRO A 86 -10.46 -5.19 12.65
N GLN A 87 -9.68 -4.35 13.33
CA GLN A 87 -9.73 -2.90 13.12
C GLN A 87 -8.96 -2.46 11.90
N LEU A 88 -7.99 -3.25 11.43
CA LEU A 88 -7.06 -2.85 10.39
C LEU A 88 -7.18 -3.67 9.12
N LYS A 89 -7.84 -4.83 9.17
CA LYS A 89 -7.78 -5.81 8.08
C LYS A 89 -8.34 -5.31 6.74
N HIS A 90 -9.06 -4.21 6.75
CA HIS A 90 -9.63 -3.64 5.53
C HIS A 90 -8.66 -2.72 4.79
N ILE A 91 -7.55 -2.35 5.42
CA ILE A 91 -6.63 -1.36 4.83
C ILE A 91 -5.88 -1.97 3.65
N PRO A 92 -5.95 -1.35 2.47
CA PRO A 92 -5.19 -1.86 1.32
C PRO A 92 -3.70 -1.66 1.51
N ILE A 93 -2.93 -2.64 1.04
CA ILE A 93 -1.48 -2.67 1.22
C ILE A 93 -0.79 -2.92 -0.11
N LEU A 94 0.18 -2.07 -0.43
CA LEU A 94 1.06 -2.23 -1.58
C LEU A 94 2.47 -2.52 -1.06
N MET A 95 3.05 -3.63 -1.51
CA MET A 95 4.43 -3.98 -1.17
C MET A 95 5.36 -3.43 -2.26
N VAL A 96 6.38 -2.66 -1.85
CA VAL A 96 7.37 -2.07 -2.76
C VAL A 96 8.74 -2.52 -2.28
N THR A 97 9.37 -3.47 -2.98
CA THR A 97 10.54 -4.14 -2.44
C THR A 97 11.49 -4.60 -3.54
N ALA A 98 12.75 -4.86 -3.16
CA ALA A 98 13.73 -5.45 -4.05
C ALA A 98 13.54 -6.97 -4.19
N GLU A 99 12.66 -7.58 -3.39
CA GLU A 99 12.45 -9.03 -3.41
C GLU A 99 11.62 -9.40 -4.64
N ALA A 100 12.31 -10.00 -5.63
CA ALA A 100 11.69 -10.30 -6.92
C ALA A 100 11.39 -11.79 -7.11
N LYS A 101 11.69 -12.63 -6.12
CA LYS A 101 11.51 -14.06 -6.26
C LYS A 101 10.04 -14.42 -6.29
N ARG A 102 9.71 -15.39 -7.12
CA ARG A 102 8.32 -15.84 -7.24
C ARG A 102 7.75 -16.27 -5.91
N GLU A 103 8.54 -16.97 -5.08
CA GLU A 103 8.09 -17.43 -3.77
C GLU A 103 7.67 -16.26 -2.87
N ASN A 104 8.41 -15.17 -2.92
CA ASN A 104 8.08 -13.99 -2.12
C ASN A 104 6.78 -13.36 -2.59
N ILE A 105 6.62 -13.23 -3.90
CA ILE A 105 5.42 -12.65 -4.48
C ILE A 105 4.20 -13.51 -4.13
N LEU A 106 4.34 -14.83 -4.23
CA LEU A 106 3.26 -15.74 -3.88
C LEU A 106 2.92 -15.68 -2.40
N GLU A 107 3.93 -15.61 -1.55
CA GLU A 107 3.72 -15.51 -0.11
C GLU A 107 2.95 -14.25 0.25
N ALA A 108 3.31 -13.11 -0.36
CA ALA A 108 2.61 -11.85 -0.13
C ALA A 108 1.16 -11.94 -0.61
N ALA A 109 0.95 -12.55 -1.78
CA ALA A 109 -0.39 -12.72 -2.32
C ALA A 109 -1.26 -13.56 -1.38
N GLN A 110 -0.71 -14.66 -0.86
CA GLN A 110 -1.43 -15.53 0.07
C GLN A 110 -1.73 -14.82 1.38
N ALA A 111 -0.86 -13.90 1.80
CA ALA A 111 -1.04 -13.12 3.02
C ALA A 111 -2.03 -11.97 2.84
N GLY A 112 -2.48 -11.71 1.61
CA GLY A 112 -3.53 -10.72 1.38
C GLY A 112 -3.04 -9.34 0.94
N VAL A 113 -1.88 -9.28 0.27
CA VAL A 113 -1.40 -8.01 -0.29
C VAL A 113 -2.29 -7.60 -1.46
N ASN A 114 -2.47 -6.28 -1.64
CA ASN A 114 -3.29 -5.76 -2.73
C ASN A 114 -2.49 -5.51 -4.00
N GLY A 115 -1.18 -5.32 -3.87
CA GLY A 115 -0.30 -5.12 -5.01
C GLY A 115 1.14 -5.31 -4.63
N TYR A 116 2.00 -5.52 -5.62
CA TYR A 116 3.42 -5.81 -5.40
C TYR A 116 4.22 -5.13 -6.51
N ILE A 117 5.24 -4.37 -6.12
CA ILE A 117 6.14 -3.69 -7.07
C ILE A 117 7.57 -4.04 -6.71
N VAL A 118 8.37 -4.40 -7.72
CA VAL A 118 9.79 -4.69 -7.54
C VAL A 118 10.61 -3.45 -7.86
N LYS A 119 11.52 -3.09 -6.97
CA LYS A 119 12.45 -1.97 -7.18
C LYS A 119 13.55 -2.37 -8.15
N PRO A 120 14.04 -1.46 -8.98
CA PRO A 120 13.57 -0.07 -9.15
C PRO A 120 12.32 -0.01 -10.02
N PHE A 121 11.56 1.06 -9.86
CA PHE A 121 10.32 1.23 -10.60
C PHE A 121 10.14 2.71 -10.98
N THR A 122 9.21 2.97 -11.91
CA THR A 122 8.92 4.32 -12.37
C THR A 122 7.63 4.83 -11.75
N ALA A 123 7.41 6.14 -11.87
CA ALA A 123 6.14 6.73 -11.45
C ALA A 123 4.97 6.11 -12.19
N GLU A 124 5.17 5.80 -13.47
CA GLU A 124 4.13 5.20 -14.29
C GLU A 124 3.75 3.81 -13.77
N THR A 125 4.74 2.99 -13.41
CA THR A 125 4.48 1.66 -12.84
C THR A 125 3.71 1.78 -11.53
N LEU A 126 4.11 2.71 -10.67
CA LEU A 126 3.42 2.94 -9.41
C LEU A 126 1.96 3.35 -9.65
N ARG A 127 1.75 4.28 -10.59
CA ARG A 127 0.41 4.73 -10.92
C ARG A 127 -0.45 3.58 -11.43
N GLU A 128 0.09 2.75 -12.32
CA GLU A 128 -0.64 1.61 -12.85
C GLU A 128 -1.04 0.62 -11.76
N LYS A 129 -0.13 0.35 -10.83
CA LYS A 129 -0.44 -0.58 -9.74
C LYS A 129 -1.49 -0.03 -8.80
N LEU A 130 -1.39 1.25 -8.46
CA LEU A 130 -2.40 1.90 -7.63
C LEU A 130 -3.76 1.90 -8.31
N ASP A 131 -3.78 2.23 -9.60
CA ASP A 131 -5.01 2.24 -10.36
C ASP A 131 -5.69 0.86 -10.32
N ALA A 132 -4.93 -0.20 -10.54
CA ALA A 132 -5.46 -1.56 -10.50
C ALA A 132 -5.99 -1.91 -9.11
N ILE A 133 -5.29 -1.51 -8.05
CA ILE A 133 -5.74 -1.76 -6.68
C ILE A 133 -7.08 -1.06 -6.43
N PHE A 134 -7.16 0.23 -6.75
CA PHE A 134 -8.38 0.99 -6.47
C PHE A 134 -9.57 0.50 -7.31
N LYS A 135 -9.32 0.10 -8.56
CA LYS A 135 -10.39 -0.49 -9.38
C LYS A 135 -10.96 -1.75 -8.75
N ARG A 136 -10.09 -2.62 -8.25
CA ARG A 136 -10.54 -3.85 -7.59
C ARG A 136 -11.32 -3.56 -6.32
N LEU A 137 -10.85 -2.60 -5.53
CA LEU A 137 -11.52 -2.23 -4.28
C LEU A 137 -12.89 -1.64 -4.56
N GLN A 138 -13.00 -0.79 -5.57
CA GLN A 138 -14.27 -0.17 -5.94
C GLN A 138 -15.23 -1.20 -6.50
N ALA A 139 -14.76 -2.13 -7.30
CA ALA A 139 -15.57 -3.21 -7.83
C ALA A 139 -16.09 -4.11 -6.71
N ALA A 140 -15.24 -4.45 -5.73
CA ALA A 140 -15.66 -5.27 -4.60
C ALA A 140 -16.70 -4.55 -3.75
N ALA A 141 -16.55 -3.25 -3.53
CA ALA A 141 -17.53 -2.46 -2.78
C ALA A 141 -18.86 -2.43 -3.52
N GLY A 142 -18.83 -2.25 -4.84
CA GLY A 142 -20.04 -2.27 -5.66
C GLY A 142 -20.72 -3.65 -5.66
N ALA A 143 -19.94 -4.71 -5.69
CA ALA A 143 -20.47 -6.07 -5.72
C ALA A 143 -21.20 -6.44 -4.43
N LYS A 144 -20.92 -5.76 -3.34
CA LYS A 144 -21.58 -6.03 -2.06
C LYS A 144 -22.97 -5.44 -1.97
N GLN A 145 -23.29 -4.59 -2.89
CA GLN A 145 -24.61 -3.99 -2.92
C GLN A 145 -25.55 -4.83 -3.74
#